data_e8d50b48f866c43c7f0b95b61cb43fc2
#
_entry.id   e8d50b48f866c43c7f0b95b61cb43fc2
#
_cell.length_a   1.000
_cell.length_b   1.000
_cell.length_c   1.000
_cell.angle_alpha   90.00
_cell.angle_beta   90.00
_cell.angle_gamma   90.00
#
_symmetry.space_group_name_H-M   'P 1'
#
loop_
_entity.id
_entity.type
_entity.pdbx_description
1 polymer ?
#
loop_
_entity_poly.entity_id
_entity_poly.type
_entity_poly.pdbx_seq_one_letter_code
_entity_poly.pdbx_strand_id
1 'polypeptide(L)'
;MRRGFFDAPKARASSTPRAPAAPASTPPSERRAPRADDFDVDFAFETPPGTSASACENVLVLLHGDLDSPANFLRFGRALNLPRTAVVALGGTLDMYGNALGAREAPMRRWFLSKEEGASDAGRQDALENASARIRRGLLRMRDARGWSLDRVHVFGFSDGGAVALDLATQMVGADSRLGSCAAAYASLLEPDRESRYGPCADAPTPVLLLGGARDEEAPMGRVRATAAALERRNHGCGAQVCEFDKTHSMISSEPETRALMTFWGKTLKVPRTKAEDYGDDVIELGGDATARAV
;
A
#
# COMPACT_ATOMS: atom_id res chain seq x y z
N MET A 1 22.21 76.43 9.51
CA MET A 1 21.04 75.56 9.54
C MET A 1 21.04 74.70 8.29
N ARG A 2 21.39 73.44 8.37
CA ARG A 2 21.24 72.45 7.27
C ARG A 2 20.55 71.23 7.88
N ARG A 3 19.35 70.94 7.31
CA ARG A 3 18.54 69.76 7.70
C ARG A 3 19.11 68.55 6.98
N GLY A 4 19.49 67.52 7.74
CA GLY A 4 19.86 66.19 7.20
C GLY A 4 18.60 65.39 6.87
N PHE A 5 18.56 64.81 5.67
CA PHE A 5 17.60 63.83 5.25
C PHE A 5 18.10 62.44 5.75
N PHE A 6 17.29 61.75 6.53
CA PHE A 6 17.51 60.33 6.86
C PHE A 6 16.82 59.47 5.78
N ASP A 7 17.65 58.74 5.03
CA ASP A 7 17.16 57.66 4.14
C ASP A 7 16.85 56.44 4.98
N ALA A 8 15.62 55.92 4.84
CA ALA A 8 15.17 54.65 5.44
C ALA A 8 15.68 53.47 4.61
N PRO A 9 16.13 52.36 5.21
CA PRO A 9 16.61 51.20 4.48
C PRO A 9 15.44 50.45 3.83
N LYS A 10 15.56 50.17 2.52
CA LYS A 10 14.63 49.32 1.75
C LYS A 10 14.64 47.91 2.32
N ALA A 11 13.45 47.44 2.71
CA ALA A 11 13.23 46.06 3.14
C ALA A 11 13.56 45.09 1.99
N ARG A 12 14.45 44.14 2.26
CA ARG A 12 14.82 43.04 1.38
C ARG A 12 13.68 42.05 1.40
N ALA A 13 13.05 41.77 0.26
CA ALA A 13 12.05 40.71 0.11
C ALA A 13 12.70 39.33 0.44
N SER A 14 12.20 38.67 1.46
CA SER A 14 12.58 37.29 1.78
C SER A 14 11.96 36.37 0.76
N SER A 15 12.78 35.74 -0.09
CA SER A 15 12.36 34.66 -0.94
C SER A 15 12.18 33.40 -0.06
N THR A 16 10.93 33.00 0.14
CA THR A 16 10.58 31.71 0.74
C THR A 16 11.17 30.58 -0.13
N PRO A 17 11.86 29.59 0.43
CA PRO A 17 12.34 28.46 -0.35
C PRO A 17 11.16 27.68 -0.92
N ARG A 18 11.12 27.52 -2.23
CA ARG A 18 10.15 26.67 -2.93
C ARG A 18 10.39 25.23 -2.49
N ALA A 19 9.34 24.58 -1.97
CA ALA A 19 9.39 23.17 -1.64
C ALA A 19 9.90 22.34 -2.83
N PRO A 20 10.73 21.30 -2.61
CA PRO A 20 11.23 20.45 -3.68
C PRO A 20 10.04 19.82 -4.42
N ALA A 21 10.06 19.88 -5.74
CA ALA A 21 9.07 19.24 -6.58
C ALA A 21 9.08 17.73 -6.32
N ALA A 22 7.89 17.12 -6.19
CA ALA A 22 7.76 15.68 -6.11
C ALA A 22 8.43 15.06 -7.35
N PRO A 23 9.12 13.90 -7.22
CA PRO A 23 9.80 13.25 -8.33
C PRO A 23 8.80 12.96 -9.44
N ALA A 24 9.19 13.27 -10.66
CA ALA A 24 8.37 13.04 -11.85
C ALA A 24 8.06 11.55 -11.97
N SER A 25 6.76 11.18 -12.00
CA SER A 25 6.36 9.81 -12.23
C SER A 25 6.86 9.34 -13.60
N THR A 26 7.44 8.12 -13.64
CA THR A 26 7.92 7.49 -14.88
C THR A 26 6.82 7.49 -15.95
N PRO A 27 7.12 7.90 -17.20
CA PRO A 27 6.15 7.86 -18.28
C PRO A 27 5.55 6.47 -18.46
N PRO A 28 4.26 6.33 -18.81
CA PRO A 28 3.60 5.03 -18.98
C PRO A 28 4.30 4.09 -19.94
N SER A 29 4.94 4.61 -20.98
CA SER A 29 5.68 3.83 -22.00
C SER A 29 6.92 3.10 -21.46
N GLU A 30 7.41 3.49 -20.29
CA GLU A 30 8.60 2.88 -19.67
C GLU A 30 8.26 1.75 -18.71
N ARG A 31 6.99 1.59 -18.29
CA ARG A 31 6.58 0.53 -17.36
C ARG A 31 6.57 -0.82 -18.06
N ARG A 32 7.22 -1.81 -17.42
CA ARG A 32 7.39 -3.17 -17.94
C ARG A 32 6.94 -4.19 -16.92
N ALA A 33 6.55 -5.37 -17.40
CA ALA A 33 6.27 -6.52 -16.54
C ALA A 33 7.52 -6.90 -15.73
N PRO A 34 7.36 -7.34 -14.47
CA PRO A 34 8.45 -7.91 -13.69
C PRO A 34 9.00 -9.18 -14.34
N ARG A 35 10.26 -9.49 -14.09
CA ARG A 35 10.94 -10.72 -14.50
C ARG A 35 11.29 -11.55 -13.28
N ALA A 36 11.64 -12.81 -13.50
CA ALA A 36 11.99 -13.74 -12.44
C ALA A 36 13.12 -13.26 -11.53
N ASP A 37 14.04 -12.45 -12.03
CA ASP A 37 15.16 -11.87 -11.30
C ASP A 37 14.81 -10.59 -10.51
N ASP A 38 13.62 -10.05 -10.68
CA ASP A 38 13.20 -8.86 -9.93
C ASP A 38 12.84 -9.19 -8.47
N PHE A 39 12.33 -10.39 -8.19
CA PHE A 39 11.97 -10.81 -6.85
C PHE A 39 12.78 -12.02 -6.38
N ASP A 40 13.21 -11.99 -5.11
CA ASP A 40 13.86 -13.12 -4.45
C ASP A 40 12.83 -14.12 -3.88
N VAL A 41 11.57 -13.99 -4.25
CA VAL A 41 10.43 -14.84 -3.89
C VAL A 41 9.67 -15.24 -5.15
N ASP A 42 8.91 -16.32 -5.08
CA ASP A 42 7.99 -16.69 -6.15
C ASP A 42 6.91 -15.62 -6.35
N PHE A 43 6.47 -15.42 -7.58
CA PHE A 43 5.41 -14.48 -7.87
C PHE A 43 4.62 -14.85 -9.13
N ALA A 44 3.39 -14.37 -9.19
CA ALA A 44 2.57 -14.36 -10.38
C ALA A 44 2.23 -12.91 -10.76
N PHE A 45 2.22 -12.60 -12.05
CA PHE A 45 1.94 -11.27 -12.59
C PHE A 45 0.87 -11.33 -13.65
N GLU A 46 -0.05 -10.36 -13.62
CA GLU A 46 -1.08 -10.22 -14.65
C GLU A 46 -1.46 -8.74 -14.85
N THR A 47 -1.82 -8.40 -16.06
CA THR A 47 -2.44 -7.13 -16.42
C THR A 47 -3.93 -7.33 -16.74
N PRO A 48 -4.76 -6.28 -16.68
CA PRO A 48 -6.14 -6.39 -17.15
C PRO A 48 -6.21 -6.92 -18.57
N PRO A 49 -7.25 -7.69 -18.94
CA PRO A 49 -7.38 -8.26 -20.27
C PRO A 49 -7.17 -7.25 -21.39
N GLY A 50 -6.35 -7.60 -22.38
CA GLY A 50 -6.02 -6.73 -23.51
C GLY A 50 -5.14 -5.51 -23.18
N THR A 51 -4.59 -5.43 -21.97
CA THR A 51 -3.81 -4.28 -21.51
C THR A 51 -2.34 -4.68 -21.33
N SER A 52 -1.41 -3.84 -21.79
CA SER A 52 0.02 -4.03 -21.51
C SER A 52 0.41 -3.43 -20.16
N ALA A 53 1.57 -3.84 -19.62
CA ALA A 53 2.10 -3.26 -18.39
C ALA A 53 2.34 -1.74 -18.52
N SER A 54 2.75 -1.26 -19.69
CA SER A 54 2.97 0.17 -19.95
C SER A 54 1.67 0.99 -19.94
N ALA A 55 0.53 0.36 -20.20
CA ALA A 55 -0.78 1.01 -20.16
C ALA A 55 -1.41 1.00 -18.75
N CYS A 56 -0.85 0.24 -17.81
CA CYS A 56 -1.29 0.27 -16.42
C CYS A 56 -0.75 1.50 -15.70
N GLU A 57 -1.57 2.14 -14.88
CA GLU A 57 -1.17 3.27 -14.04
C GLU A 57 -0.67 2.84 -12.67
N ASN A 58 -1.21 1.75 -12.15
CA ASN A 58 -0.90 1.24 -10.84
C ASN A 58 -0.50 -0.24 -10.90
N VAL A 59 0.15 -0.71 -9.84
CA VAL A 59 0.33 -2.12 -9.57
C VAL A 59 -0.15 -2.45 -8.16
N LEU A 60 -0.99 -3.47 -8.04
CA LEU A 60 -1.43 -4.04 -6.78
C LEU A 60 -0.57 -5.25 -6.46
N VAL A 61 0.17 -5.17 -5.36
CA VAL A 61 0.97 -6.26 -4.81
C VAL A 61 0.16 -6.98 -3.75
N LEU A 62 0.00 -8.29 -3.88
CA LEU A 62 -0.83 -9.12 -3.04
C LEU A 62 0.02 -10.08 -2.22
N LEU A 63 -0.23 -10.13 -0.91
CA LEU A 63 0.44 -11.00 0.05
C LEU A 63 -0.60 -11.92 0.71
N HIS A 64 -0.45 -13.21 0.46
CA HIS A 64 -1.41 -14.23 0.90
C HIS A 64 -1.36 -14.51 2.41
N GLY A 65 -2.36 -15.18 2.94
CA GLY A 65 -2.39 -15.68 4.30
C GLY A 65 -1.51 -16.92 4.52
N ASP A 66 -1.52 -17.47 5.73
CA ASP A 66 -0.78 -18.70 6.02
C ASP A 66 -1.25 -19.87 5.13
N LEU A 67 -0.32 -20.71 4.72
CA LEU A 67 -0.56 -21.93 3.91
C LEU A 67 -1.32 -21.69 2.60
N ASP A 68 -1.12 -20.52 1.98
CA ASP A 68 -1.76 -20.18 0.70
C ASP A 68 -0.69 -19.94 -0.40
N SER A 69 -1.09 -19.43 -1.56
CA SER A 69 -0.24 -19.33 -2.74
C SER A 69 -0.45 -18.06 -3.55
N PRO A 70 0.57 -17.62 -4.32
CA PRO A 70 0.44 -16.52 -5.27
C PRO A 70 -0.71 -16.72 -6.27
N ALA A 71 -0.95 -17.95 -6.72
CA ALA A 71 -1.99 -18.26 -7.71
C ALA A 71 -3.39 -17.96 -7.19
N ASN A 72 -3.67 -18.27 -5.92
CA ASN A 72 -4.96 -17.97 -5.29
C ASN A 72 -5.16 -16.45 -5.16
N PHE A 73 -4.13 -15.73 -4.73
CA PHE A 73 -4.18 -14.29 -4.57
C PHE A 73 -4.21 -13.54 -5.91
N LEU A 74 -3.59 -14.07 -6.95
CA LEU A 74 -3.75 -13.53 -8.30
C LEU A 74 -5.22 -13.59 -8.76
N ARG A 75 -5.93 -14.70 -8.48
CA ARG A 75 -7.37 -14.81 -8.78
C ARG A 75 -8.19 -13.78 -8.00
N PHE A 76 -7.87 -13.56 -6.72
CA PHE A 76 -8.50 -12.50 -5.93
C PHE A 76 -8.24 -11.12 -6.54
N GLY A 77 -7.00 -10.78 -6.86
CA GLY A 77 -6.63 -9.51 -7.48
C GLY A 77 -7.34 -9.27 -8.81
N ARG A 78 -7.48 -10.31 -9.63
CA ARG A 78 -8.25 -10.26 -10.88
C ARG A 78 -9.74 -9.98 -10.62
N ALA A 79 -10.33 -10.60 -9.61
CA ALA A 79 -11.74 -10.42 -9.25
C ALA A 79 -12.04 -8.98 -8.77
N LEU A 80 -11.07 -8.26 -8.20
CA LEU A 80 -11.21 -6.86 -7.81
C LEU A 80 -11.41 -5.93 -9.01
N ASN A 81 -10.96 -6.32 -10.19
CA ASN A 81 -11.12 -5.59 -11.45
C ASN A 81 -10.78 -4.08 -11.33
N LEU A 82 -9.66 -3.76 -10.70
CA LEU A 82 -9.23 -2.37 -10.50
C LEU A 82 -8.83 -1.73 -11.83
N PRO A 83 -9.30 -0.50 -12.12
CA PRO A 83 -9.03 0.14 -13.39
C PRO A 83 -7.53 0.40 -13.60
N ARG A 84 -7.00 0.06 -14.78
CA ARG A 84 -5.61 0.29 -15.20
C ARG A 84 -4.57 -0.13 -14.15
N THR A 85 -4.85 -1.23 -13.45
CA THR A 85 -4.01 -1.74 -12.37
C THR A 85 -3.52 -3.14 -12.70
N ALA A 86 -2.20 -3.31 -12.82
CA ALA A 86 -1.57 -4.63 -12.89
C ALA A 86 -1.58 -5.29 -11.51
N VAL A 87 -1.55 -6.62 -11.47
CA VAL A 87 -1.52 -7.39 -10.23
C VAL A 87 -0.22 -8.19 -10.15
N VAL A 88 0.45 -8.13 -9.00
CA VAL A 88 1.59 -8.99 -8.63
C VAL A 88 1.23 -9.73 -7.36
N ALA A 89 1.09 -11.03 -7.39
CA ALA A 89 0.90 -11.84 -6.19
C ALA A 89 2.23 -12.49 -5.80
N LEU A 90 2.70 -12.23 -4.58
CA LEU A 90 3.98 -12.72 -4.07
C LEU A 90 3.77 -13.93 -3.16
N GLY A 91 4.69 -14.89 -3.23
CA GLY A 91 4.70 -16.08 -2.38
C GLY A 91 5.50 -15.87 -1.09
N GLY A 92 5.04 -16.51 -0.02
CA GLY A 92 5.74 -16.56 1.25
C GLY A 92 7.16 -17.12 1.12
N THR A 93 8.01 -16.79 2.07
CA THR A 93 9.44 -17.12 2.06
C THR A 93 9.75 -18.51 2.61
N LEU A 94 8.75 -19.18 3.20
CA LEU A 94 8.88 -20.49 3.81
C LEU A 94 7.91 -21.48 3.14
N ASP A 95 8.31 -22.78 3.13
CA ASP A 95 7.39 -23.87 2.81
C ASP A 95 6.42 -24.17 3.98
N MET A 96 5.53 -25.12 3.80
CA MET A 96 4.58 -25.52 4.84
C MET A 96 5.24 -26.06 6.13
N TYR A 97 6.49 -26.49 6.06
CA TYR A 97 7.27 -27.01 7.20
C TYR A 97 8.19 -25.96 7.83
N GLY A 98 8.19 -24.73 7.33
CA GLY A 98 9.04 -23.64 7.81
C GLY A 98 10.44 -23.60 7.22
N ASN A 99 10.74 -24.41 6.19
CA ASN A 99 12.02 -24.33 5.51
C ASN A 99 12.05 -23.14 4.55
N ALA A 100 13.21 -22.49 4.47
CA ALA A 100 13.38 -21.33 3.58
C ALA A 100 13.21 -21.69 2.10
N LEU A 101 12.38 -20.95 1.42
CA LEU A 101 12.17 -21.00 -0.03
C LEU A 101 12.84 -19.82 -0.71
N GLY A 102 13.39 -20.09 -1.91
CA GLY A 102 13.73 -19.05 -2.87
C GLY A 102 12.56 -18.73 -3.79
N ALA A 103 12.88 -18.40 -5.04
CA ALA A 103 11.91 -18.22 -6.12
C ALA A 103 11.40 -19.57 -6.69
N ARG A 104 11.31 -20.61 -5.88
CA ARG A 104 10.77 -21.91 -6.29
C ARG A 104 9.27 -21.93 -6.08
N GLU A 105 8.53 -22.52 -7.01
CA GLU A 105 7.12 -22.81 -6.81
C GLU A 105 6.93 -23.81 -5.67
N ALA A 106 5.97 -23.52 -4.80
CA ALA A 106 5.47 -24.43 -3.78
C ALA A 106 3.95 -24.28 -3.68
N PRO A 107 3.19 -25.37 -3.52
CA PRO A 107 1.73 -25.31 -3.53
C PRO A 107 1.15 -24.51 -2.36
N MET A 108 1.83 -24.55 -1.22
CA MET A 108 1.47 -23.82 0.00
C MET A 108 2.71 -23.16 0.59
N ARG A 109 2.56 -21.92 0.96
CA ARG A 109 3.65 -21.08 1.48
C ARG A 109 3.20 -20.34 2.72
N ARG A 110 4.17 -19.90 3.51
CA ARG A 110 3.97 -19.06 4.69
C ARG A 110 5.06 -18.01 4.81
N TRP A 111 4.79 -17.01 5.62
CA TRP A 111 5.71 -15.90 5.88
C TRP A 111 6.56 -16.14 7.12
N PHE A 112 5.97 -16.75 8.14
CA PHE A 112 6.58 -17.15 9.41
C PHE A 112 5.76 -18.28 10.04
N LEU A 113 6.34 -18.98 11.01
CA LEU A 113 5.66 -20.02 11.77
C LEU A 113 4.78 -19.42 12.87
N SER A 114 3.72 -20.10 13.25
CA SER A 114 2.85 -19.70 14.36
C SER A 114 3.48 -20.02 15.73
N LYS A 115 2.93 -19.46 16.80
CA LYS A 115 3.35 -19.78 18.18
C LYS A 115 2.99 -21.21 18.57
N GLU A 116 1.87 -21.69 18.07
CA GLU A 116 1.38 -23.06 18.29
C GLU A 116 2.34 -24.09 17.70
N GLU A 117 3.09 -23.72 16.67
CA GLU A 117 4.17 -24.54 16.07
C GLU A 117 5.52 -24.36 16.76
N GLY A 118 5.56 -23.67 17.90
CA GLY A 118 6.75 -23.47 18.71
C GLY A 118 7.66 -22.31 18.32
N ALA A 119 7.22 -21.45 17.41
CA ALA A 119 8.00 -20.26 17.07
C ALA A 119 7.98 -19.23 18.22
N SER A 120 9.15 -18.73 18.59
CA SER A 120 9.27 -17.61 19.53
C SER A 120 8.82 -16.30 18.88
N ASP A 121 8.42 -15.31 19.68
CA ASP A 121 8.08 -13.98 19.18
C ASP A 121 9.24 -13.36 18.38
N ALA A 122 10.47 -13.50 18.87
CA ALA A 122 11.66 -13.05 18.17
C ALA A 122 11.85 -13.76 16.82
N GLY A 123 11.70 -15.10 16.78
CA GLY A 123 11.82 -15.86 15.54
C GLY A 123 10.75 -15.50 14.50
N ARG A 124 9.51 -15.25 14.94
CA ARG A 124 8.44 -14.75 14.07
C ARG A 124 8.74 -13.36 13.51
N GLN A 125 9.25 -12.48 14.37
CA GLN A 125 9.63 -11.14 13.98
C GLN A 125 10.80 -11.16 12.99
N ASP A 126 11.84 -11.97 13.20
CA ASP A 126 12.98 -12.12 12.29
C ASP A 126 12.54 -12.65 10.91
N ALA A 127 11.62 -13.61 10.88
CA ALA A 127 11.07 -14.15 9.64
C ALA A 127 10.23 -13.10 8.89
N LEU A 128 9.39 -12.34 9.60
CA LEU A 128 8.63 -11.21 9.05
C LEU A 128 9.57 -10.19 8.40
N GLU A 129 10.65 -9.82 9.11
CA GLU A 129 11.64 -8.87 8.66
C GLU A 129 12.38 -9.32 7.42
N ASN A 130 12.75 -10.59 7.38
CA ASN A 130 13.37 -11.19 6.20
C ASN A 130 12.42 -11.13 4.99
N ALA A 131 11.15 -11.48 5.17
CA ALA A 131 10.14 -11.41 4.13
C ALA A 131 9.97 -9.99 3.60
N SER A 132 9.75 -9.01 4.48
CA SER A 132 9.61 -7.59 4.12
C SER A 132 10.84 -7.07 3.38
N ALA A 133 12.05 -7.39 3.86
CA ALA A 133 13.29 -6.97 3.22
C ALA A 133 13.45 -7.54 1.80
N ARG A 134 13.05 -8.79 1.58
CA ARG A 134 13.07 -9.42 0.25
C ARG A 134 12.08 -8.75 -0.69
N ILE A 135 10.85 -8.51 -0.23
CA ILE A 135 9.82 -7.82 -1.00
C ILE A 135 10.28 -6.39 -1.32
N ARG A 136 10.79 -5.65 -0.33
CA ARG A 136 11.31 -4.29 -0.52
C ARG A 136 12.36 -4.23 -1.62
N ARG A 137 13.34 -5.16 -1.61
CA ARG A 137 14.35 -5.24 -2.69
C ARG A 137 13.71 -5.46 -4.05
N GLY A 138 12.72 -6.33 -4.15
CA GLY A 138 11.98 -6.57 -5.39
C GLY A 138 11.25 -5.32 -5.89
N LEU A 139 10.55 -4.60 -5.01
CA LEU A 139 9.87 -3.36 -5.36
C LEU A 139 10.85 -2.27 -5.82
N LEU A 140 12.01 -2.16 -5.19
CA LEU A 140 13.07 -1.24 -5.63
C LEU A 140 13.60 -1.62 -7.02
N ARG A 141 13.81 -2.91 -7.32
CA ARG A 141 14.17 -3.38 -8.68
C ARG A 141 13.05 -3.08 -9.69
N MET A 142 11.77 -3.24 -9.32
CA MET A 142 10.65 -2.84 -10.17
C MET A 142 10.67 -1.35 -10.47
N ARG A 143 10.99 -0.51 -9.49
CA ARG A 143 11.16 0.92 -9.71
C ARG A 143 12.31 1.20 -10.68
N ASP A 144 13.50 0.68 -10.38
CA ASP A 144 14.73 1.05 -11.05
C ASP A 144 14.87 0.41 -12.44
N ALA A 145 14.41 -0.84 -12.61
CA ALA A 145 14.58 -1.60 -13.84
C ALA A 145 13.30 -1.75 -14.69
N ARG A 146 12.10 -1.56 -14.08
CA ARG A 146 10.81 -1.75 -14.77
C ARG A 146 9.96 -0.48 -14.85
N GLY A 147 10.43 0.64 -14.31
CA GLY A 147 9.77 1.95 -14.42
C GLY A 147 8.51 2.12 -13.55
N TRP A 148 8.33 1.31 -12.50
CA TRP A 148 7.20 1.44 -11.58
C TRP A 148 7.54 2.39 -10.44
N SER A 149 7.01 3.60 -10.46
CA SER A 149 7.11 4.52 -9.34
C SER A 149 6.44 3.93 -8.10
N LEU A 150 7.10 4.02 -6.93
CA LEU A 150 6.62 3.39 -5.70
C LEU A 150 5.30 3.99 -5.18
N ASP A 151 5.02 5.25 -5.46
CA ASP A 151 3.74 5.91 -5.16
C ASP A 151 2.56 5.39 -6.00
N ARG A 152 2.83 4.48 -6.97
CA ARG A 152 1.86 3.73 -7.76
C ARG A 152 1.83 2.23 -7.43
N VAL A 153 2.61 1.84 -6.43
CA VAL A 153 2.61 0.49 -5.86
C VAL A 153 1.67 0.48 -4.66
N HIS A 154 0.62 -0.31 -4.74
CA HIS A 154 -0.37 -0.50 -3.69
C HIS A 154 -0.23 -1.92 -3.16
N VAL A 155 -0.18 -2.09 -1.85
CA VAL A 155 0.00 -3.41 -1.23
C VAL A 155 -1.28 -3.82 -0.51
N PHE A 156 -1.70 -5.05 -0.69
CA PHE A 156 -2.76 -5.68 0.08
C PHE A 156 -2.23 -6.98 0.68
N GLY A 157 -2.49 -7.20 1.97
CA GLY A 157 -2.18 -8.45 2.64
C GLY A 157 -3.33 -8.94 3.50
N PHE A 158 -3.47 -10.26 3.59
CA PHE A 158 -4.42 -10.94 4.46
C PHE A 158 -3.67 -11.71 5.54
N SER A 159 -4.14 -11.67 6.80
CA SER A 159 -3.56 -12.46 7.89
C SER A 159 -2.05 -12.21 8.02
N ASP A 160 -1.22 -13.24 7.98
CA ASP A 160 0.24 -13.14 8.01
C ASP A 160 0.80 -12.25 6.89
N GLY A 161 0.26 -12.37 5.67
CA GLY A 161 0.62 -11.46 4.57
C GLY A 161 0.24 -10.00 4.85
N GLY A 162 -0.80 -9.77 5.65
CA GLY A 162 -1.17 -8.44 6.14
C GLY A 162 -0.15 -7.88 7.14
N ALA A 163 0.38 -8.71 8.03
CA ALA A 163 1.47 -8.32 8.93
C ALA A 163 2.73 -7.92 8.15
N VAL A 164 3.08 -8.70 7.11
CA VAL A 164 4.20 -8.38 6.20
C VAL A 164 3.94 -7.08 5.44
N ALA A 165 2.71 -6.86 4.94
CA ALA A 165 2.33 -5.63 4.25
C ALA A 165 2.49 -4.38 5.15
N LEU A 166 2.07 -4.49 6.41
CA LEU A 166 2.19 -3.43 7.40
C LEU A 166 3.65 -3.13 7.74
N ASP A 167 4.46 -4.17 7.99
CA ASP A 167 5.89 -4.02 8.25
C ASP A 167 6.60 -3.35 7.05
N LEU A 168 6.30 -3.79 5.83
CA LEU A 168 6.81 -3.19 4.60
C LEU A 168 6.43 -1.70 4.50
N ALA A 169 5.16 -1.36 4.72
CA ALA A 169 4.67 0.02 4.65
C ALA A 169 5.36 0.94 5.67
N THR A 170 5.73 0.40 6.85
CA THR A 170 6.46 1.16 7.88
C THR A 170 7.93 1.36 7.55
N GLN A 171 8.53 0.52 6.71
CA GLN A 171 9.92 0.63 6.27
C GLN A 171 10.08 1.47 5.00
N MET A 172 9.04 1.55 4.17
CA MET A 172 9.04 2.31 2.92
C MET A 172 8.50 3.72 3.17
N VAL A 173 9.37 4.58 3.67
CA VAL A 173 9.08 5.96 4.06
C VAL A 173 9.91 6.97 3.28
N GLY A 174 9.42 8.21 3.21
CA GLY A 174 10.06 9.29 2.45
C GLY A 174 9.49 9.45 1.04
N ALA A 175 9.64 10.65 0.48
CA ALA A 175 8.98 11.06 -0.77
C ALA A 175 9.23 10.10 -1.95
N ASP A 176 10.45 9.55 -2.07
CA ASP A 176 10.86 8.69 -3.18
C ASP A 176 10.69 7.19 -2.90
N SER A 177 10.31 6.82 -1.68
CA SER A 177 10.29 5.42 -1.22
C SER A 177 8.94 4.98 -0.67
N ARG A 178 8.00 5.89 -0.41
CA ARG A 178 6.68 5.55 0.10
C ARG A 178 5.86 4.77 -0.93
N LEU A 179 5.02 3.89 -0.45
CA LEU A 179 4.03 3.20 -1.28
C LEU A 179 2.83 4.11 -1.59
N GLY A 180 2.12 3.80 -2.65
CA GLY A 180 0.84 4.44 -2.98
C GLY A 180 -0.20 4.23 -1.89
N SER A 181 -0.31 3.01 -1.37
CA SER A 181 -1.13 2.66 -0.20
C SER A 181 -0.82 1.25 0.32
N CYS A 182 -1.27 0.96 1.54
CA CYS A 182 -1.26 -0.38 2.14
C CYS A 182 -2.64 -0.68 2.72
N ALA A 183 -3.22 -1.83 2.37
CA ALA A 183 -4.41 -2.35 3.00
C ALA A 183 -4.09 -3.70 3.65
N ALA A 184 -4.37 -3.84 4.94
CA ALA A 184 -4.17 -5.07 5.68
C ALA A 184 -5.51 -5.57 6.22
N ALA A 185 -5.88 -6.79 5.83
CA ALA A 185 -7.12 -7.41 6.22
C ALA A 185 -6.86 -8.50 7.26
N TYR A 186 -7.56 -8.39 8.41
CA TYR A 186 -7.49 -9.37 9.51
C TYR A 186 -6.04 -9.61 9.94
N ALA A 187 -5.32 -8.52 10.17
CA ALA A 187 -3.89 -8.50 10.47
C ALA A 187 -3.51 -7.37 11.42
N SER A 188 -2.39 -7.53 12.07
CA SER A 188 -1.76 -6.51 12.94
C SER A 188 -0.23 -6.59 12.81
N LEU A 189 0.47 -5.53 13.20
CA LEU A 189 1.90 -5.64 13.45
C LEU A 189 2.17 -6.67 14.54
N LEU A 190 3.23 -7.48 14.41
CA LEU A 190 3.60 -8.44 15.43
C LEU A 190 4.04 -7.75 16.73
N GLU A 191 4.78 -6.67 16.62
CA GLU A 191 5.28 -5.86 17.74
C GLU A 191 4.98 -4.35 17.49
N PRO A 192 3.74 -3.88 17.71
CA PRO A 192 3.37 -2.49 17.42
C PRO A 192 4.10 -1.47 18.28
N ASP A 193 4.57 -1.85 19.47
CA ASP A 193 5.22 -0.97 20.44
C ASP A 193 6.74 -0.92 20.32
N ARG A 194 7.34 -1.62 19.36
CA ARG A 194 8.78 -1.63 19.13
C ARG A 194 9.24 -0.34 18.42
N GLU A 195 9.29 0.75 19.18
CA GLU A 195 9.59 2.10 18.67
C GLU A 195 10.97 2.24 18.01
N SER A 196 11.94 1.45 18.46
CA SER A 196 13.35 1.58 18.03
C SER A 196 13.60 1.23 16.56
N ARG A 197 12.67 0.51 15.92
CA ARG A 197 12.87 -0.01 14.57
C ARG A 197 12.39 0.93 13.46
N TYR A 198 11.45 1.74 13.77
CA TYR A 198 10.75 2.54 12.78
C TYR A 198 10.93 4.02 13.12
N GLY A 199 11.89 4.64 12.51
CA GLY A 199 12.10 6.08 12.68
C GLY A 199 10.84 6.91 12.42
N PRO A 200 10.74 8.11 12.94
CA PRO A 200 9.64 9.00 12.64
C PRO A 200 9.57 9.23 11.12
N CYS A 201 8.39 9.06 10.54
CA CYS A 201 8.14 9.42 9.16
C CYS A 201 7.80 10.91 9.11
N ALA A 202 8.80 11.75 8.83
CA ALA A 202 8.62 13.20 8.78
C ALA A 202 7.86 13.65 7.51
N ASP A 203 7.98 12.90 6.39
CA ASP A 203 7.50 13.34 5.10
C ASP A 203 6.62 12.28 4.42
N ALA A 204 5.35 12.62 4.20
CA ALA A 204 4.40 11.87 3.38
C ALA A 204 4.32 10.35 3.68
N PRO A 205 3.60 9.92 4.72
CA PRO A 205 3.43 8.52 5.06
C PRO A 205 2.63 7.76 3.98
N THR A 206 2.83 6.43 3.91
CA THR A 206 1.97 5.55 3.12
C THR A 206 0.56 5.54 3.73
N PRO A 207 -0.52 5.84 2.97
CA PRO A 207 -1.89 5.67 3.45
C PRO A 207 -2.16 4.21 3.84
N VAL A 208 -2.77 3.97 5.01
CA VAL A 208 -3.04 2.61 5.50
C VAL A 208 -4.51 2.40 5.80
N LEU A 209 -5.05 1.25 5.35
CA LEU A 209 -6.36 0.74 5.72
C LEU A 209 -6.19 -0.56 6.51
N LEU A 210 -6.82 -0.66 7.67
CA LEU A 210 -6.91 -1.86 8.49
C LEU A 210 -8.36 -2.36 8.50
N LEU A 211 -8.57 -3.59 8.07
CA LEU A 211 -9.84 -4.28 8.15
C LEU A 211 -9.73 -5.34 9.25
N GLY A 212 -10.62 -5.33 10.24
CA GLY A 212 -10.59 -6.25 11.37
C GLY A 212 -11.94 -6.87 11.65
N GLY A 213 -11.93 -8.05 12.26
CA GLY A 213 -13.11 -8.79 12.68
C GLY A 213 -13.38 -8.64 14.18
N ALA A 214 -14.61 -8.29 14.55
CA ALA A 214 -15.00 -8.18 15.96
C ALA A 214 -14.90 -9.51 16.73
N ARG A 215 -14.97 -10.64 15.99
CA ARG A 215 -14.86 -12.00 16.51
C ARG A 215 -13.59 -12.73 16.02
N ASP A 216 -12.59 -11.97 15.59
CA ASP A 216 -11.31 -12.50 15.13
C ASP A 216 -10.42 -12.78 16.35
N GLU A 217 -10.08 -14.05 16.56
CA GLU A 217 -9.22 -14.51 17.68
C GLU A 217 -7.74 -14.53 17.27
N GLU A 218 -7.41 -14.62 15.97
CA GLU A 218 -6.04 -14.64 15.47
C GLU A 218 -5.45 -13.21 15.37
N ALA A 219 -6.25 -12.26 14.87
CA ALA A 219 -5.90 -10.84 14.84
C ALA A 219 -6.97 -10.01 15.59
N PRO A 220 -7.06 -10.10 16.93
CA PRO A 220 -8.08 -9.44 17.72
C PRO A 220 -8.09 -7.93 17.51
N MET A 221 -9.26 -7.30 17.50
CA MET A 221 -9.43 -5.85 17.28
C MET A 221 -8.58 -4.98 18.21
N GLY A 222 -8.27 -5.46 19.41
CA GLY A 222 -7.32 -4.78 20.31
C GLY A 222 -5.94 -4.61 19.70
N ARG A 223 -5.43 -5.63 19.01
CA ARG A 223 -4.14 -5.57 18.30
C ARG A 223 -4.21 -4.73 17.03
N VAL A 224 -5.32 -4.79 16.31
CA VAL A 224 -5.55 -3.94 15.11
C VAL A 224 -5.55 -2.46 15.51
N ARG A 225 -6.24 -2.11 16.60
CA ARG A 225 -6.25 -0.73 17.15
C ARG A 225 -4.89 -0.30 17.71
N ALA A 226 -4.13 -1.20 18.36
CA ALA A 226 -2.77 -0.93 18.79
C ALA A 226 -1.84 -0.65 17.61
N THR A 227 -2.01 -1.40 16.50
CA THR A 227 -1.30 -1.15 15.23
C THR A 227 -1.64 0.23 14.66
N ALA A 228 -2.92 0.61 14.62
CA ALA A 228 -3.35 1.93 14.15
C ALA A 228 -2.72 3.05 15.00
N ALA A 229 -2.77 2.92 16.32
CA ALA A 229 -2.15 3.87 17.25
C ALA A 229 -0.62 3.98 17.06
N ALA A 230 0.07 2.85 16.80
CA ALA A 230 1.50 2.85 16.52
C ALA A 230 1.82 3.58 15.21
N LEU A 231 1.02 3.38 14.16
CA LEU A 231 1.17 4.09 12.88
C LEU A 231 0.90 5.59 13.04
N GLU A 232 -0.09 5.98 13.82
CA GLU A 232 -0.42 7.38 14.10
C GLU A 232 0.73 8.10 14.83
N ARG A 233 1.28 7.48 15.88
CA ARG A 233 2.45 8.03 16.60
C ARG A 233 3.64 8.27 15.68
N ARG A 234 3.88 7.38 14.71
CA ARG A 234 5.01 7.47 13.76
C ARG A 234 4.82 8.50 12.68
N ASN A 235 3.60 8.63 12.21
CA ASN A 235 3.24 9.42 11.04
C ASN A 235 2.77 10.84 11.41
N HIS A 236 3.12 11.34 12.60
CA HIS A 236 2.73 12.68 13.05
C HIS A 236 1.24 13.00 12.85
N GLY A 237 0.36 12.06 13.25
CA GLY A 237 -1.09 12.21 13.14
C GLY A 237 -1.72 11.70 11.84
N CYS A 238 -0.95 11.19 10.89
CA CYS A 238 -1.47 10.47 9.74
C CYS A 238 -1.69 9.00 10.10
N GLY A 239 -2.77 8.73 10.84
CA GLY A 239 -3.13 7.39 11.29
C GLY A 239 -3.63 6.48 10.17
N ALA A 240 -3.84 5.21 10.52
CA ALA A 240 -4.50 4.26 9.66
C ALA A 240 -6.04 4.41 9.76
N GLN A 241 -6.73 4.27 8.63
CA GLN A 241 -8.17 4.06 8.65
C GLN A 241 -8.46 2.65 9.18
N VAL A 242 -9.34 2.52 10.18
CA VAL A 242 -9.76 1.22 10.74
C VAL A 242 -11.23 0.98 10.42
N CYS A 243 -11.51 -0.21 9.86
CA CYS A 243 -12.87 -0.70 9.63
C CYS A 243 -13.06 -2.03 10.38
N GLU A 244 -14.12 -2.11 11.21
CA GLU A 244 -14.46 -3.30 11.97
C GLU A 244 -15.72 -3.95 11.41
N PHE A 245 -15.71 -5.28 11.28
CA PHE A 245 -16.81 -6.08 10.76
C PHE A 245 -17.20 -7.17 11.75
N ASP A 246 -18.48 -7.54 11.84
CA ASP A 246 -18.94 -8.67 12.65
C ASP A 246 -18.57 -10.01 12.01
N LYS A 247 -17.30 -10.41 12.15
CA LYS A 247 -16.70 -11.53 11.45
C LYS A 247 -15.56 -12.14 12.26
N THR A 248 -15.32 -13.44 12.03
CA THR A 248 -14.15 -14.18 12.49
C THR A 248 -12.98 -14.00 11.52
N HIS A 249 -11.84 -14.67 11.76
CA HIS A 249 -10.67 -14.65 10.89
C HIS A 249 -10.96 -15.33 9.55
N SER A 250 -11.25 -14.56 8.52
CA SER A 250 -11.48 -15.11 7.17
C SER A 250 -11.30 -14.03 6.10
N MET A 251 -10.96 -14.48 4.88
CA MET A 251 -10.74 -13.59 3.73
C MET A 251 -11.99 -12.74 3.44
N ILE A 252 -11.80 -11.57 2.84
CA ILE A 252 -12.86 -10.64 2.43
C ILE A 252 -13.90 -11.38 1.60
N SER A 253 -15.17 -11.30 2.00
CA SER A 253 -16.28 -12.02 1.37
C SER A 253 -17.61 -11.25 1.37
N SER A 254 -17.70 -10.15 2.12
CA SER A 254 -18.94 -9.37 2.23
C SER A 254 -18.87 -8.07 1.42
N GLU A 255 -20.05 -7.55 1.05
CA GLU A 255 -20.16 -6.27 0.35
C GLU A 255 -19.62 -5.09 1.17
N PRO A 256 -19.88 -4.96 2.50
CA PRO A 256 -19.31 -3.87 3.30
C PRO A 256 -17.79 -3.87 3.33
N GLU A 257 -17.14 -5.04 3.43
CA GLU A 257 -15.68 -5.19 3.37
C GLU A 257 -15.13 -4.73 2.02
N THR A 258 -15.74 -5.24 0.94
CA THR A 258 -15.36 -4.87 -0.43
C THR A 258 -15.55 -3.38 -0.66
N ARG A 259 -16.65 -2.81 -0.20
CA ARG A 259 -16.93 -1.36 -0.31
C ARG A 259 -15.88 -0.52 0.43
N ALA A 260 -15.48 -0.91 1.66
CA ALA A 260 -14.45 -0.22 2.41
C ALA A 260 -13.12 -0.21 1.64
N LEU A 261 -12.72 -1.36 1.11
CA LEU A 261 -11.50 -1.53 0.32
C LEU A 261 -11.53 -0.72 -0.98
N MET A 262 -12.64 -0.80 -1.74
CA MET A 262 -12.80 -0.05 -2.99
C MET A 262 -12.87 1.47 -2.76
N THR A 263 -13.49 1.91 -1.66
CA THR A 263 -13.51 3.32 -1.27
C THR A 263 -12.10 3.84 -0.94
N PHE A 264 -11.31 3.04 -0.24
CA PHE A 264 -9.92 3.37 0.07
C PHE A 264 -9.07 3.47 -1.21
N TRP A 265 -9.15 2.49 -2.09
CA TRP A 265 -8.42 2.53 -3.36
C TRP A 265 -8.93 3.60 -4.31
N GLY A 266 -10.21 3.94 -4.30
CA GLY A 266 -10.75 5.08 -5.07
C GLY A 266 -10.10 6.42 -4.73
N LYS A 267 -9.54 6.54 -3.50
CA LYS A 267 -8.82 7.74 -3.05
C LYS A 267 -7.30 7.66 -3.28
N THR A 268 -6.75 6.47 -3.40
CA THR A 268 -5.28 6.27 -3.40
C THR A 268 -4.73 5.83 -4.74
N LEU A 269 -5.50 5.11 -5.57
CA LEU A 269 -5.09 4.75 -6.92
C LEU A 269 -4.92 6.00 -7.78
N LYS A 270 -3.87 6.00 -8.58
CA LYS A 270 -3.66 7.04 -9.57
C LYS A 270 -4.52 6.74 -10.81
N VAL A 271 -5.37 7.67 -11.17
CA VAL A 271 -6.12 7.62 -12.42
C VAL A 271 -5.56 8.67 -13.38
N PRO A 272 -5.56 8.44 -14.70
CA PRO A 272 -5.20 9.48 -15.64
C PRO A 272 -6.19 10.63 -15.46
N ARG A 273 -5.67 11.86 -15.40
CA ARG A 273 -6.54 13.03 -15.55
C ARG A 273 -7.22 12.94 -16.92
N THR A 274 -8.53 12.96 -16.93
CA THR A 274 -9.27 13.14 -18.17
C THR A 274 -9.09 14.58 -18.63
N LYS A 275 -9.08 14.83 -19.95
CA LYS A 275 -9.00 16.21 -20.48
C LYS A 275 -10.09 17.14 -19.92
N ALA A 276 -11.20 16.58 -19.41
CA ALA A 276 -12.27 17.33 -18.76
C ALA A 276 -11.84 17.93 -17.39
N GLU A 277 -10.85 17.36 -16.72
CA GLU A 277 -10.33 17.90 -15.45
C GLU A 277 -9.30 19.03 -15.65
N ASP A 278 -8.80 19.21 -16.89
CA ASP A 278 -7.94 20.34 -17.27
C ASP A 278 -8.75 21.60 -17.65
N TYR A 279 -10.06 21.48 -17.84
CA TYR A 279 -10.95 22.63 -17.97
C TYR A 279 -11.36 23.04 -16.55
N GLY A 280 -10.65 24.03 -15.98
CA GLY A 280 -10.94 24.61 -14.68
C GLY A 280 -12.41 24.95 -14.47
N ASP A 281 -12.78 25.67 -13.43
CA ASP A 281 -14.12 25.98 -12.89
C ASP A 281 -15.25 26.37 -13.88
N ASP A 282 -15.11 26.18 -15.19
CA ASP A 282 -16.07 26.44 -16.25
C ASP A 282 -17.02 25.26 -16.55
N VAL A 283 -17.09 24.23 -15.67
CA VAL A 283 -18.11 23.18 -15.82
C VAL A 283 -19.45 23.72 -15.36
N ILE A 284 -20.27 24.14 -16.33
CA ILE A 284 -21.68 24.43 -16.10
C ILE A 284 -22.39 23.11 -15.75
N GLU A 285 -22.79 22.94 -14.49
CA GLU A 285 -23.74 21.89 -14.11
C GLU A 285 -25.06 22.14 -14.89
N LEU A 286 -25.34 21.30 -15.86
CA LEU A 286 -26.66 21.22 -16.46
C LEU A 286 -27.61 20.59 -15.44
N GLY A 287 -28.18 21.40 -14.58
CA GLY A 287 -29.23 21.03 -13.66
C GLY A 287 -30.45 20.54 -14.44
N GLY A 288 -30.58 19.22 -14.54
CA GLY A 288 -31.75 18.56 -15.12
C GLY A 288 -32.89 18.53 -14.11
N ASP A 289 -33.71 19.58 -14.08
CA ASP A 289 -34.98 19.57 -13.38
C ASP A 289 -36.02 18.85 -14.28
N ALA A 290 -36.12 17.50 -14.07
CA ALA A 290 -37.13 16.67 -14.73
C ALA A 290 -38.35 16.54 -13.82
N THR A 291 -39.16 17.58 -13.74
CA THR A 291 -40.56 17.45 -13.27
C THR A 291 -41.39 16.78 -14.35
N ALA A 292 -41.51 15.45 -14.28
CA ALA A 292 -42.51 14.74 -15.08
C ALA A 292 -43.91 15.02 -14.50
N ARG A 293 -44.70 15.83 -15.24
CA ARG A 293 -46.15 15.88 -15.03
C ARG A 293 -46.79 14.67 -15.69
N ALA A 294 -47.48 13.86 -14.87
CA ALA A 294 -48.42 12.85 -15.35
C ALA A 294 -49.66 13.53 -15.94
N VAL A 295 -50.14 12.98 -17.06
CA VAL A 295 -51.52 13.03 -17.53
C VAL A 295 -51.95 11.59 -17.73
#